data_8caed864e8e3baf527472dfca8bee94d
#
_entry.id   8caed864e8e3baf527472dfca8bee94d
#
_cell.length_a   1.000
_cell.length_b   1.000
_cell.length_c   1.000
_cell.angle_alpha   90.00
_cell.angle_beta   90.00
_cell.angle_gamma   90.00
#
_symmetry.space_group_name_H-M   'P 1'
#
loop_
_entity.id
_entity.type
_entity.pdbx_description
1 polymer ?
#
loop_
_entity_poly.entity_id
_entity_poly.type
_entity_poly.pdbx_seq_one_letter_code
_entity_poly.pdbx_strand_id
1 'polypeptide(L)'
;MGAPAPMYSKAPVPIAYDWTGFYLGAGVGARSSQVDGDVTQNSIDNLNNFANSSCTSGGFLSCTGQSLNNTAFRFSPYFGYNYQFATQWLAGIEGHVGIASKTTTLAGAFYPNTGITNFDGRDSFAVKTGWDAGLRARLGFLVTPSFLVYGTGGAAWQHIEATSTCSTAPNNESICSANSFAQDGPLSPSVITDSQTKLGWTLGGGIETMLGHNWIVRGEYRYADFGTITNTDTRSCAPGLCVPSSLVITDTLRLRTQTATFGIAYKFGQ
;
A
#
# COMPACT_ATOMS: atom_id res chain seq x y z
N MET A 1 17.66 67.09 -40.70
CA MET A 1 17.10 65.74 -40.57
C MET A 1 17.26 65.32 -39.13
N GLY A 2 16.16 65.29 -38.35
CA GLY A 2 16.14 64.91 -36.96
C GLY A 2 16.19 63.40 -36.83
N ALA A 3 17.01 62.83 -35.92
CA ALA A 3 17.05 61.42 -35.61
C ALA A 3 15.70 60.97 -35.01
N PRO A 4 15.16 59.78 -35.35
CA PRO A 4 13.94 59.30 -34.77
C PRO A 4 14.15 59.05 -33.27
N ALA A 5 13.15 59.44 -32.46
CA ALA A 5 13.15 59.21 -31.02
C ALA A 5 13.25 57.71 -30.71
N PRO A 6 13.98 57.28 -29.69
CA PRO A 6 14.07 55.87 -29.31
C PRO A 6 12.71 55.37 -28.88
N MET A 7 12.22 54.28 -29.50
CA MET A 7 11.03 53.59 -29.06
C MET A 7 11.32 52.92 -27.71
N TYR A 8 10.73 53.46 -26.64
CA TYR A 8 10.72 52.81 -25.34
C TYR A 8 9.83 51.53 -25.43
N SER A 9 10.46 50.41 -25.56
CA SER A 9 9.77 49.14 -25.32
C SER A 9 9.40 49.09 -23.81
N LYS A 10 8.08 49.05 -23.54
CA LYS A 10 7.59 48.89 -22.18
C LYS A 10 8.12 47.55 -21.64
N ALA A 11 8.90 47.60 -20.58
CA ALA A 11 9.41 46.38 -19.95
C ALA A 11 8.23 45.45 -19.61
N PRO A 12 8.32 44.11 -19.86
CA PRO A 12 7.27 43.19 -19.50
C PRO A 12 6.97 43.30 -18.01
N VAL A 13 5.68 43.43 -17.67
CA VAL A 13 5.23 43.50 -16.29
C VAL A 13 5.65 42.18 -15.62
N PRO A 14 6.41 42.22 -14.51
CA PRO A 14 6.79 40.99 -13.83
C PRO A 14 5.52 40.24 -13.38
N ILE A 15 5.44 38.97 -13.74
CA ILE A 15 4.35 38.08 -13.32
C ILE A 15 4.50 37.90 -11.79
N ALA A 16 3.55 38.45 -11.04
CA ALA A 16 3.49 38.20 -9.60
C ALA A 16 2.88 36.80 -9.40
N TYR A 17 3.67 35.88 -8.87
CA TYR A 17 3.19 34.54 -8.49
C TYR A 17 2.69 34.59 -7.05
N ASP A 18 1.42 34.29 -6.86
CA ASP A 18 0.81 34.08 -5.54
C ASP A 18 0.44 32.60 -5.40
N TRP A 19 0.96 31.96 -4.36
CA TRP A 19 0.72 30.57 -4.06
C TRP A 19 -0.48 30.34 -3.13
N THR A 20 -1.05 31.40 -2.56
CA THR A 20 -2.21 31.32 -1.68
C THR A 20 -3.46 30.96 -2.48
N GLY A 21 -4.24 30.00 -1.99
CA GLY A 21 -5.50 29.62 -2.58
C GLY A 21 -5.77 28.14 -2.61
N PHE A 22 -6.97 27.80 -3.04
CA PHE A 22 -7.36 26.42 -3.29
C PHE A 22 -6.80 25.93 -4.61
N TYR A 23 -6.48 24.65 -4.67
CA TYR A 23 -6.09 23.99 -5.91
C TYR A 23 -6.72 22.60 -6.01
N LEU A 24 -6.97 22.19 -7.24
CA LEU A 24 -7.45 20.86 -7.61
C LEU A 24 -6.56 20.31 -8.72
N GLY A 25 -6.14 19.08 -8.57
CA GLY A 25 -5.25 18.44 -9.54
C GLY A 25 -5.43 16.95 -9.63
N ALA A 26 -4.68 16.37 -10.55
CA ALA A 26 -4.55 14.93 -10.69
C ALA A 26 -3.11 14.56 -11.00
N GLY A 27 -2.69 13.40 -10.53
CA GLY A 27 -1.37 12.84 -10.73
C GLY A 27 -1.42 11.41 -11.23
N VAL A 28 -0.40 11.05 -11.99
CA VAL A 28 -0.13 9.68 -12.44
C VAL A 28 1.25 9.25 -11.99
N GLY A 29 1.46 7.97 -11.81
CA GLY A 29 2.75 7.48 -11.37
C GLY A 29 2.75 6.00 -11.02
N ALA A 30 3.63 5.63 -10.12
CA ALA A 30 3.77 4.26 -9.66
C ALA A 30 3.67 4.20 -8.12
N ARG A 31 3.01 3.17 -7.63
CA ARG A 31 3.01 2.79 -6.22
C ARG A 31 3.67 1.42 -6.08
N SER A 32 4.77 1.36 -5.36
CA SER A 32 5.39 0.12 -4.90
C SER A 32 4.85 -0.22 -3.52
N SER A 33 4.32 -1.41 -3.35
CA SER A 33 3.82 -1.93 -2.08
C SER A 33 4.71 -3.09 -1.65
N GLN A 34 5.21 -3.03 -0.43
CA GLN A 34 5.98 -4.06 0.22
C GLN A 34 5.15 -4.63 1.38
N VAL A 35 4.94 -5.93 1.33
CA VAL A 35 4.26 -6.68 2.39
C VAL A 35 5.27 -7.66 2.94
N ASP A 36 5.68 -7.46 4.18
CA ASP A 36 6.54 -8.39 4.91
C ASP A 36 5.66 -9.22 5.83
N GLY A 37 5.66 -10.54 5.65
CA GLY A 37 4.79 -11.46 6.38
C GLY A 37 5.59 -12.41 7.27
N ASP A 38 5.14 -12.55 8.53
CA ASP A 38 5.62 -13.52 9.48
C ASP A 38 4.44 -14.31 10.04
N VAL A 39 4.56 -15.64 10.09
CA VAL A 39 3.61 -16.49 10.82
C VAL A 39 4.05 -16.55 12.27
N THR A 40 3.30 -15.94 13.17
CA THR A 40 3.72 -15.75 14.56
C THR A 40 3.14 -16.76 15.53
N GLN A 41 2.07 -17.45 15.18
CA GLN A 41 1.45 -18.41 16.10
C GLN A 41 0.62 -19.46 15.38
N ASN A 42 0.92 -20.73 15.67
CA ASN A 42 0.08 -21.89 15.36
C ASN A 42 -0.31 -22.55 16.69
N SER A 43 -1.59 -22.60 16.98
CA SER A 43 -2.10 -23.28 18.18
C SER A 43 -2.87 -24.53 17.76
N ILE A 44 -2.20 -25.71 17.91
CA ILE A 44 -2.85 -27.01 17.83
C ILE A 44 -2.47 -27.74 19.13
N ASP A 45 -3.39 -27.77 20.08
CA ASP A 45 -3.09 -28.19 21.45
C ASP A 45 -2.74 -29.67 21.66
N ASN A 46 -2.80 -30.55 20.68
CA ASN A 46 -2.42 -31.95 20.84
C ASN A 46 -1.73 -32.64 19.66
N LEU A 47 -1.40 -31.97 18.61
CA LEU A 47 -0.44 -32.48 17.65
C LEU A 47 0.96 -32.03 18.05
N ASN A 48 1.52 -32.65 19.12
CA ASN A 48 2.84 -32.37 19.66
C ASN A 48 3.98 -32.41 18.64
N ASN A 49 3.71 -32.78 17.41
CA ASN A 49 4.65 -32.76 16.29
C ASN A 49 4.49 -31.56 15.35
N PHE A 50 3.42 -30.79 15.44
CA PHE A 50 3.21 -29.62 14.55
C PHE A 50 3.30 -28.28 15.28
N ALA A 51 2.94 -28.23 16.56
CA ALA A 51 2.77 -26.98 17.30
C ALA A 51 4.05 -26.48 18.00
N ASN A 52 5.07 -27.30 18.15
CA ASN A 52 6.28 -26.93 18.90
C ASN A 52 7.52 -26.78 18.01
N SER A 53 7.36 -26.80 16.71
CA SER A 53 8.42 -26.36 15.82
C SER A 53 8.44 -24.84 15.83
N SER A 54 9.07 -24.26 16.85
CA SER A 54 9.63 -22.92 16.72
C SER A 54 10.21 -22.82 15.31
N CYS A 55 10.00 -21.70 14.63
CA CYS A 55 10.62 -21.40 13.36
C CYS A 55 12.16 -21.44 13.49
N THR A 56 12.70 -22.61 13.76
CA THR A 56 14.14 -22.85 13.84
C THR A 56 14.60 -23.40 12.51
N SER A 57 15.69 -22.88 12.02
CA SER A 57 16.35 -23.33 10.78
C SER A 57 16.54 -24.84 10.78
N GLY A 58 15.72 -25.56 10.00
CA GLY A 58 15.70 -27.01 9.90
C GLY A 58 14.40 -27.69 10.33
N GLY A 59 13.45 -26.97 10.93
CA GLY A 59 12.09 -27.44 11.23
C GLY A 59 11.15 -27.26 10.04
N PHE A 60 10.07 -28.00 10.04
CA PHE A 60 9.08 -28.15 8.99
C PHE A 60 8.32 -26.86 8.55
N LEU A 61 8.56 -25.74 9.19
CA LEU A 61 8.05 -24.41 8.85
C LEU A 61 9.23 -23.55 8.43
N SER A 62 9.36 -23.28 7.17
CA SER A 62 10.17 -22.16 6.73
C SER A 62 9.45 -20.87 7.11
N CYS A 63 9.62 -20.46 8.36
CA CYS A 63 9.19 -19.16 8.86
C CYS A 63 10.18 -18.06 8.43
N THR A 64 10.81 -18.22 7.30
CA THR A 64 11.56 -17.11 6.69
C THR A 64 10.52 -16.08 6.27
N GLY A 65 10.57 -14.92 6.91
CA GLY A 65 9.74 -13.77 6.55
C GLY A 65 9.74 -13.61 5.04
N GLN A 66 8.56 -13.67 4.45
CA GLN A 66 8.42 -13.52 3.01
C GLN A 66 8.08 -12.07 2.72
N SER A 67 8.89 -11.44 1.88
CA SER A 67 8.64 -10.09 1.41
C SER A 67 8.02 -10.15 0.01
N LEU A 68 6.78 -9.68 -0.09
CA LEU A 68 6.06 -9.54 -1.35
C LEU A 68 6.16 -8.09 -1.81
N ASN A 69 6.86 -7.88 -2.92
CA ASN A 69 6.98 -6.58 -3.53
C ASN A 69 6.15 -6.52 -4.81
N ASN A 70 5.32 -5.51 -4.93
CA ASN A 70 4.62 -5.25 -6.17
C ASN A 70 4.64 -3.76 -6.53
N THR A 71 4.64 -3.47 -7.83
CA THR A 71 4.53 -2.10 -8.33
C THR A 71 3.33 -2.02 -9.26
N ALA A 72 2.46 -1.05 -9.01
CA ALA A 72 1.27 -0.78 -9.80
C ALA A 72 1.29 0.64 -10.36
N PHE A 73 0.71 0.83 -11.54
CA PHE A 73 0.37 2.16 -12.03
C PHE A 73 -0.65 2.80 -11.09
N ARG A 74 -0.49 4.09 -10.81
CA ARG A 74 -1.35 4.85 -9.91
C ARG A 74 -1.89 6.10 -10.60
N PHE A 75 -3.20 6.31 -10.45
CA PHE A 75 -3.88 7.57 -10.73
C PHE A 75 -4.43 8.16 -9.43
N SER A 76 -4.29 9.47 -9.23
CA SER A 76 -4.70 10.12 -7.99
C SER A 76 -5.13 11.55 -8.20
N PRO A 77 -6.43 11.88 -8.12
CA PRO A 77 -6.91 13.22 -7.87
C PRO A 77 -6.48 13.70 -6.48
N TYR A 78 -6.21 14.99 -6.37
CA TYR A 78 -5.87 15.67 -5.13
C TYR A 78 -6.39 17.09 -5.11
N PHE A 79 -6.65 17.59 -3.91
CA PHE A 79 -7.09 18.95 -3.68
C PHE A 79 -6.45 19.49 -2.41
N GLY A 80 -6.28 20.78 -2.33
CA GLY A 80 -5.67 21.39 -1.16
C GLY A 80 -5.83 22.90 -1.12
N TYR A 81 -5.31 23.45 -0.03
CA TYR A 81 -5.24 24.88 0.19
C TYR A 81 -3.82 25.23 0.66
N ASN A 82 -3.23 26.24 0.01
CA ASN A 82 -1.96 26.82 0.41
C ASN A 82 -2.20 28.21 1.00
N TYR A 83 -1.40 28.54 2.00
CA TYR A 83 -1.30 29.86 2.58
C TYR A 83 0.17 30.31 2.59
N GLN A 84 0.51 31.31 1.78
CA GLN A 84 1.83 31.90 1.74
C GLN A 84 1.93 32.96 2.84
N PHE A 85 2.57 32.62 3.96
CA PHE A 85 2.67 33.47 5.14
C PHE A 85 3.91 34.35 5.17
N ALA A 86 4.86 34.11 4.27
CA ALA A 86 6.05 34.93 4.07
C ALA A 86 6.45 34.91 2.58
N THR A 87 7.37 35.78 2.20
CA THR A 87 7.81 35.90 0.80
C THR A 87 8.27 34.56 0.19
N GLN A 88 8.89 33.70 1.00
CA GLN A 88 9.46 32.43 0.55
C GLN A 88 8.83 31.21 1.21
N TRP A 89 7.90 31.39 2.14
CA TRP A 89 7.35 30.26 2.89
C TRP A 89 5.85 30.14 2.73
N LEU A 90 5.41 28.91 2.55
CA LEU A 90 4.00 28.58 2.55
C LEU A 90 3.72 27.35 3.44
N ALA A 91 2.53 27.33 4.01
CA ALA A 91 1.97 26.17 4.67
C ALA A 91 0.65 25.80 4.00
N GLY A 92 0.25 24.54 4.09
CA GLY A 92 -1.01 24.10 3.50
C GLY A 92 -1.47 22.76 4.01
N ILE A 93 -2.66 22.38 3.54
CA ILE A 93 -3.24 21.07 3.76
C ILE A 93 -3.64 20.47 2.41
N GLU A 94 -3.50 19.17 2.27
CA GLU A 94 -3.83 18.47 1.03
C GLU A 94 -4.50 17.12 1.32
N GLY A 95 -5.60 16.87 0.62
CA GLY A 95 -6.27 15.57 0.56
C GLY A 95 -6.09 14.93 -0.81
N HIS A 96 -5.99 13.62 -0.83
CA HIS A 96 -5.95 12.85 -2.08
C HIS A 96 -6.68 11.52 -1.94
N VAL A 97 -7.15 11.01 -3.07
CA VAL A 97 -7.59 9.63 -3.24
C VAL A 97 -6.82 9.05 -4.41
N GLY A 98 -6.36 7.80 -4.28
CA GLY A 98 -5.59 7.13 -5.32
C GLY A 98 -6.13 5.76 -5.66
N ILE A 99 -5.98 5.35 -6.89
CA ILE A 99 -6.31 4.01 -7.36
C ILE A 99 -5.04 3.40 -7.96
N ALA A 100 -4.64 2.26 -7.39
CA ALA A 100 -3.50 1.48 -7.87
C ALA A 100 -3.78 0.02 -7.53
N SER A 101 -4.49 -0.68 -8.41
CA SER A 101 -4.88 -2.07 -8.18
C SER A 101 -3.84 -3.02 -8.74
N LYS A 102 -3.29 -3.87 -7.87
CA LYS A 102 -2.46 -5.01 -8.27
C LYS A 102 -2.63 -6.14 -7.28
N THR A 103 -2.77 -7.34 -7.81
CA THR A 103 -2.79 -8.58 -7.05
C THR A 103 -1.42 -9.23 -7.14
N THR A 104 -0.86 -9.62 -6.00
CA THR A 104 0.33 -10.46 -5.92
C THR A 104 -0.07 -11.78 -5.30
N THR A 105 0.20 -12.87 -6.01
CA THR A 105 -0.15 -14.21 -5.58
C THR A 105 1.12 -14.97 -5.23
N LEU A 106 1.11 -15.62 -4.07
CA LEU A 106 2.12 -16.54 -3.62
C LEU A 106 1.53 -17.95 -3.66
N ALA A 107 2.06 -18.80 -4.54
CA ALA A 107 1.66 -20.18 -4.64
C ALA A 107 2.35 -21.02 -3.55
N GLY A 108 1.63 -21.93 -2.91
CA GLY A 108 2.16 -22.83 -1.88
C GLY A 108 2.50 -22.14 -0.54
N ALA A 109 2.00 -20.94 -0.28
CA ALA A 109 2.44 -20.06 0.81
C ALA A 109 2.10 -20.53 2.23
N PHE A 110 1.12 -21.40 2.36
CA PHE A 110 0.55 -21.70 3.68
C PHE A 110 1.11 -22.93 4.37
N TYR A 111 1.98 -23.69 3.71
CA TYR A 111 2.40 -24.98 4.25
C TYR A 111 3.89 -25.14 4.33
N PRO A 112 4.37 -25.32 5.56
CA PRO A 112 5.71 -25.81 5.75
C PRO A 112 5.79 -27.25 5.23
N ASN A 113 6.97 -27.55 4.77
CA ASN A 113 7.39 -28.84 4.30
C ASN A 113 7.15 -29.93 5.38
N THR A 114 5.95 -30.52 5.44
CA THR A 114 5.58 -31.54 6.43
C THR A 114 6.17 -32.93 6.09
N GLY A 115 7.18 -33.02 5.23
CA GLY A 115 7.70 -34.32 4.76
C GLY A 115 6.74 -35.04 3.80
N ILE A 116 5.61 -34.45 3.48
CA ILE A 116 4.67 -34.90 2.46
C ILE A 116 5.24 -34.41 1.13
N THR A 117 5.72 -35.35 0.33
CA THR A 117 6.55 -35.08 -0.84
C THR A 117 5.84 -34.53 -2.07
N ASN A 118 4.51 -34.28 -1.98
CA ASN A 118 3.67 -33.91 -3.12
C ASN A 118 2.72 -32.76 -2.78
N PHE A 119 3.26 -31.56 -2.55
CA PHE A 119 2.41 -30.36 -2.51
C PHE A 119 1.94 -30.03 -3.93
N ASP A 120 0.65 -30.17 -4.16
CA ASP A 120 0.02 -29.58 -5.34
C ASP A 120 0.02 -28.05 -5.16
N GLY A 121 0.88 -27.33 -5.87
CA GLY A 121 1.06 -25.89 -5.80
C GLY A 121 -0.19 -25.05 -6.15
N ARG A 122 -1.39 -25.61 -5.97
CA ARG A 122 -2.69 -25.00 -6.22
C ARG A 122 -3.19 -24.16 -5.04
N ASP A 123 -2.67 -24.41 -3.83
CA ASP A 123 -2.96 -23.55 -2.69
C ASP A 123 -2.25 -22.23 -2.88
N SER A 124 -2.94 -21.12 -2.66
CA SER A 124 -2.38 -19.81 -2.90
C SER A 124 -2.85 -18.76 -1.90
N PHE A 125 -1.99 -17.80 -1.65
CA PHE A 125 -2.31 -16.58 -0.94
C PHE A 125 -2.14 -15.38 -1.87
N ALA A 126 -3.18 -14.60 -2.01
CA ALA A 126 -3.16 -13.42 -2.83
C ALA A 126 -3.41 -12.17 -1.99
N VAL A 127 -2.56 -11.17 -2.14
CA VAL A 127 -2.76 -9.84 -1.57
C VAL A 127 -3.03 -8.87 -2.71
N LYS A 128 -4.19 -8.23 -2.66
CA LYS A 128 -4.55 -7.16 -3.57
C LYS A 128 -4.53 -5.84 -2.83
N THR A 129 -3.75 -4.89 -3.31
CA THR A 129 -3.77 -3.51 -2.83
C THR A 129 -4.70 -2.71 -3.73
N GLY A 130 -5.77 -2.16 -3.16
CA GLY A 130 -6.79 -1.40 -3.87
C GLY A 130 -6.55 0.11 -3.82
N TRP A 131 -7.59 0.88 -3.47
CA TRP A 131 -7.53 2.33 -3.33
C TRP A 131 -6.74 2.77 -2.09
N ASP A 132 -6.20 3.97 -2.14
CA ASP A 132 -5.57 4.66 -1.02
C ASP A 132 -6.12 6.09 -0.91
N ALA A 133 -6.08 6.65 0.29
CA ALA A 133 -6.43 8.04 0.55
C ALA A 133 -5.44 8.63 1.56
N GLY A 134 -5.39 9.96 1.64
CA GLY A 134 -4.57 10.61 2.65
C GLY A 134 -4.98 12.06 2.90
N LEU A 135 -4.68 12.51 4.11
CA LEU A 135 -4.78 13.90 4.54
C LEU A 135 -3.45 14.33 5.13
N ARG A 136 -2.86 15.39 4.58
CA ARG A 136 -1.49 15.79 4.88
C ARG A 136 -1.39 17.29 5.13
N ALA A 137 -0.57 17.68 6.09
CA ALA A 137 -0.02 19.03 6.16
C ALA A 137 1.16 19.13 5.18
N ARG A 138 1.40 20.31 4.66
CA ARG A 138 2.55 20.61 3.80
C ARG A 138 3.22 21.92 4.23
N LEU A 139 4.55 21.93 4.12
CA LEU A 139 5.38 23.12 4.33
C LEU A 139 6.29 23.27 3.12
N GLY A 140 6.30 24.45 2.52
CA GLY A 140 7.04 24.71 1.30
C GLY A 140 7.94 25.93 1.36
N PHE A 141 9.03 25.87 0.62
CA PHE A 141 9.99 26.95 0.45
C PHE A 141 10.10 27.33 -1.04
N LEU A 142 9.87 28.59 -1.35
CA LEU A 142 9.98 29.14 -2.69
C LEU A 142 11.46 29.47 -3.00
N VAL A 143 12.06 28.64 -3.84
CA VAL A 143 13.42 28.83 -4.34
C VAL A 143 13.47 30.01 -5.33
N THR A 144 12.42 30.11 -6.15
CA THR A 144 12.11 31.28 -6.99
C THR A 144 10.62 31.58 -6.85
N PRO A 145 10.14 32.76 -7.31
CA PRO A 145 8.71 33.05 -7.25
C PRO A 145 7.79 32.00 -7.89
N SER A 146 8.27 31.28 -8.90
CA SER A 146 7.50 30.24 -9.62
C SER A 146 7.88 28.80 -9.25
N PHE A 147 8.92 28.58 -8.42
CA PHE A 147 9.42 27.25 -8.10
C PHE A 147 9.43 26.98 -6.61
N LEU A 148 8.72 25.93 -6.20
CA LEU A 148 8.51 25.52 -4.82
C LEU A 148 9.13 24.17 -4.57
N VAL A 149 9.83 24.02 -3.45
CA VAL A 149 10.23 22.74 -2.84
C VAL A 149 9.43 22.56 -1.57
N TYR A 150 8.86 21.39 -1.34
CA TYR A 150 8.01 21.18 -0.18
C TYR A 150 8.16 19.79 0.44
N GLY A 151 7.84 19.72 1.74
CA GLY A 151 7.67 18.49 2.49
C GLY A 151 6.22 18.31 2.92
N THR A 152 5.78 17.06 3.07
CA THR A 152 4.43 16.72 3.52
C THR A 152 4.46 15.64 4.58
N GLY A 153 3.49 15.65 5.50
CA GLY A 153 3.31 14.60 6.49
C GLY A 153 1.86 14.53 6.97
N GLY A 154 1.39 13.34 7.31
CA GLY A 154 0.02 13.18 7.77
C GLY A 154 -0.46 11.74 7.86
N ALA A 155 -1.79 11.58 7.79
CA ALA A 155 -2.47 10.29 7.84
C ALA A 155 -2.68 9.72 6.44
N ALA A 156 -2.60 8.40 6.32
CA ALA A 156 -2.88 7.68 5.10
C ALA A 156 -3.78 6.47 5.39
N TRP A 157 -4.66 6.14 4.46
CA TRP A 157 -5.52 4.97 4.47
C TRP A 157 -5.23 4.11 3.25
N GLN A 158 -5.13 2.80 3.45
CA GLN A 158 -4.91 1.82 2.38
C GLN A 158 -5.92 0.69 2.49
N HIS A 159 -6.64 0.44 1.41
CA HIS A 159 -7.52 -0.70 1.28
C HIS A 159 -6.76 -1.92 0.78
N ILE A 160 -6.95 -3.06 1.46
CA ILE A 160 -6.26 -4.32 1.19
C ILE A 160 -7.29 -5.44 1.19
N GLU A 161 -7.18 -6.34 0.23
CA GLU A 161 -7.92 -7.59 0.17
C GLU A 161 -6.91 -8.74 0.23
N ALA A 162 -7.05 -9.63 1.21
CA ALA A 162 -6.28 -10.85 1.35
C ALA A 162 -7.16 -12.04 0.99
N THR A 163 -6.74 -12.85 0.05
CA THR A 163 -7.49 -14.03 -0.39
C THR A 163 -6.66 -15.29 -0.19
N SER A 164 -7.15 -16.17 0.63
CA SER A 164 -6.61 -17.53 0.85
C SER A 164 -7.39 -18.50 0.00
N THR A 165 -6.73 -19.22 -0.89
CA THR A 165 -7.33 -20.28 -1.70
C THR A 165 -6.77 -21.62 -1.28
N CYS A 166 -7.64 -22.48 -0.82
CA CYS A 166 -7.36 -23.88 -0.51
C CYS A 166 -7.97 -24.75 -1.59
N SER A 167 -7.16 -25.47 -2.36
CA SER A 167 -7.63 -26.36 -3.40
C SER A 167 -7.77 -27.79 -2.88
N THR A 168 -8.73 -28.53 -3.42
CA THR A 168 -8.82 -29.98 -3.19
C THR A 168 -8.00 -30.70 -4.24
N ALA A 169 -6.85 -31.25 -3.86
CA ALA A 169 -6.11 -32.14 -4.73
C ALA A 169 -6.76 -33.54 -4.73
N PRO A 170 -6.86 -34.21 -5.88
CA PRO A 170 -7.45 -35.53 -5.96
C PRO A 170 -6.70 -36.64 -5.19
N ASN A 171 -5.48 -36.34 -4.74
CA ASN A 171 -4.58 -37.30 -4.12
C ASN A 171 -4.31 -37.06 -2.63
N ASN A 172 -5.19 -36.38 -1.90
CA ASN A 172 -5.07 -36.15 -0.45
C ASN A 172 -3.81 -35.40 0.03
N GLU A 173 -3.19 -34.59 -0.81
CA GLU A 173 -1.90 -33.97 -0.54
C GLU A 173 -1.99 -32.51 -0.09
N SER A 174 -3.19 -31.97 0.06
CA SER A 174 -3.42 -30.65 0.64
C SER A 174 -3.90 -30.78 2.09
N ILE A 175 -3.34 -29.97 3.01
CA ILE A 175 -3.89 -29.86 4.39
C ILE A 175 -5.33 -29.35 4.37
N CYS A 176 -5.74 -28.68 3.30
CA CYS A 176 -7.11 -28.31 3.05
C CYS A 176 -7.96 -29.47 2.52
N SER A 177 -7.34 -30.57 2.09
CA SER A 177 -8.07 -31.74 1.67
C SER A 177 -8.44 -32.59 2.89
N ALA A 178 -9.68 -32.95 2.93
CA ALA A 178 -10.38 -33.53 4.08
C ALA A 178 -9.80 -34.83 4.66
N ASN A 179 -8.95 -35.53 3.97
CA ASN A 179 -8.56 -36.88 4.40
C ASN A 179 -7.52 -36.89 5.53
N SER A 180 -6.87 -35.76 5.82
CA SER A 180 -6.03 -35.68 7.01
C SER A 180 -6.79 -35.21 8.25
N PHE A 181 -7.95 -34.55 8.09
CA PHE A 181 -8.65 -33.90 9.19
C PHE A 181 -10.19 -34.06 9.20
N ALA A 182 -10.81 -34.63 8.18
CA ALA A 182 -12.24 -34.85 8.14
C ALA A 182 -12.57 -36.24 7.65
N GLN A 183 -13.41 -36.99 8.42
CA GLN A 183 -13.86 -38.34 8.10
C GLN A 183 -14.98 -38.42 7.05
N ASP A 184 -15.56 -37.28 6.64
CA ASP A 184 -16.79 -37.27 5.86
C ASP A 184 -16.68 -36.50 4.54
N GLY A 185 -15.91 -37.04 3.59
CA GLY A 185 -16.01 -36.66 2.18
C GLY A 185 -15.04 -35.56 1.69
N PRO A 186 -15.00 -35.32 0.39
CA PRO A 186 -14.11 -34.32 -0.19
C PRO A 186 -14.53 -32.92 0.23
N LEU A 187 -13.65 -32.19 0.92
CA LEU A 187 -13.87 -30.77 1.17
C LEU A 187 -13.91 -30.04 -0.15
N SER A 188 -14.91 -29.22 -0.31
CA SER A 188 -14.96 -28.28 -1.43
C SER A 188 -13.79 -27.31 -1.33
N PRO A 189 -13.22 -26.89 -2.46
CA PRO A 189 -12.22 -25.83 -2.43
C PRO A 189 -12.77 -24.62 -1.68
N SER A 190 -12.01 -24.13 -0.70
CA SER A 190 -12.43 -22.99 0.09
C SER A 190 -11.62 -21.77 -0.32
N VAL A 191 -12.33 -20.69 -0.61
CA VAL A 191 -11.75 -19.37 -0.86
C VAL A 191 -12.23 -18.46 0.26
N ILE A 192 -11.30 -17.97 1.06
CA ILE A 192 -11.59 -17.01 2.12
C ILE A 192 -10.97 -15.68 1.69
N THR A 193 -11.80 -14.65 1.62
CA THR A 193 -11.36 -13.29 1.32
C THR A 193 -11.65 -12.39 2.52
N ASP A 194 -10.63 -11.78 3.07
CA ASP A 194 -10.74 -10.72 4.07
C ASP A 194 -10.37 -9.37 3.45
N SER A 195 -11.16 -8.37 3.77
CA SER A 195 -11.03 -7.04 3.21
C SER A 195 -11.01 -6.01 4.33
N GLN A 196 -9.96 -5.20 4.38
CA GLN A 196 -9.81 -4.21 5.42
C GLN A 196 -9.16 -2.92 4.93
N THR A 197 -9.46 -1.82 5.63
CA THR A 197 -8.81 -0.52 5.40
C THR A 197 -7.93 -0.20 6.60
N LYS A 198 -6.64 0.00 6.34
CA LYS A 198 -5.65 0.32 7.36
C LYS A 198 -5.32 1.79 7.37
N LEU A 199 -5.28 2.35 8.58
CA LEU A 199 -4.75 3.67 8.86
C LEU A 199 -3.25 3.57 9.13
N GLY A 200 -2.49 4.48 8.55
CA GLY A 200 -1.05 4.62 8.74
C GLY A 200 -0.62 6.08 8.71
N TRP A 201 0.67 6.29 8.79
CA TRP A 201 1.28 7.60 8.63
C TRP A 201 2.00 7.70 7.28
N THR A 202 2.17 8.92 6.79
CA THR A 202 2.88 9.18 5.53
C THR A 202 3.78 10.40 5.65
N LEU A 203 4.94 10.30 5.02
CA LEU A 203 5.87 11.41 4.80
C LEU A 203 6.23 11.47 3.32
N GLY A 204 6.42 12.66 2.83
CA GLY A 204 6.81 12.86 1.44
C GLY A 204 7.43 14.22 1.19
N GLY A 205 7.86 14.41 -0.03
CA GLY A 205 8.40 15.68 -0.51
C GLY A 205 8.31 15.76 -2.02
N GLY A 206 8.38 16.97 -2.52
CA GLY A 206 8.27 17.19 -3.93
C GLY A 206 8.69 18.58 -4.35
N ILE A 207 8.58 18.78 -5.64
CA ILE A 207 8.82 20.07 -6.29
C ILE A 207 7.59 20.46 -7.09
N GLU A 208 7.30 21.73 -7.12
CA GLU A 208 6.23 22.32 -7.93
C GLU A 208 6.75 23.51 -8.73
N THR A 209 6.22 23.66 -9.91
CA THR A 209 6.44 24.86 -10.71
C THR A 209 5.12 25.43 -11.21
N MET A 210 4.95 26.73 -11.10
CA MET A 210 3.78 27.43 -11.59
C MET A 210 4.01 27.85 -13.04
N LEU A 211 3.16 27.34 -13.92
CA LEU A 211 3.14 27.70 -15.35
C LEU A 211 2.07 28.76 -15.58
N GLY A 212 2.50 29.99 -15.91
CA GLY A 212 1.59 31.11 -15.97
C GLY A 212 1.07 31.48 -14.58
N HIS A 213 -0.24 31.82 -14.47
CA HIS A 213 -0.79 32.31 -13.22
C HIS A 213 -1.44 31.22 -12.35
N ASN A 214 -1.93 30.13 -12.93
CA ASN A 214 -2.84 29.21 -12.25
C ASN A 214 -2.50 27.72 -12.40
N TRP A 215 -1.67 27.36 -13.38
CA TRP A 215 -1.32 25.96 -13.57
C TRP A 215 -0.07 25.60 -12.77
N ILE A 216 -0.14 24.48 -12.04
CA ILE A 216 0.94 23.94 -11.24
C ILE A 216 1.29 22.56 -11.77
N VAL A 217 2.57 22.34 -12.07
CA VAL A 217 3.12 21.02 -12.40
C VAL A 217 3.93 20.56 -11.22
N ARG A 218 3.78 19.29 -10.81
CA ARG A 218 4.49 18.73 -9.66
C ARG A 218 5.16 17.40 -9.95
N GLY A 219 6.26 17.14 -9.23
CA GLY A 219 6.83 15.83 -9.00
C GLY A 219 6.86 15.55 -7.50
N GLU A 220 6.32 14.43 -7.05
CA GLU A 220 6.25 14.08 -5.63
C GLU A 220 6.71 12.64 -5.40
N TYR A 221 7.48 12.43 -4.35
CA TYR A 221 7.77 11.13 -3.78
C TYR A 221 7.20 11.04 -2.37
N ARG A 222 6.62 9.89 -2.03
CA ARG A 222 5.95 9.66 -0.76
C ARG A 222 6.18 8.25 -0.24
N TYR A 223 6.43 8.14 1.04
CA TYR A 223 6.47 6.91 1.81
C TYR A 223 5.28 6.86 2.76
N ALA A 224 4.69 5.67 2.94
CA ALA A 224 3.69 5.43 3.98
C ALA A 224 3.92 4.07 4.66
N ASP A 225 3.66 4.02 5.96
CA ASP A 225 3.73 2.81 6.79
C ASP A 225 2.37 2.62 7.47
N PHE A 226 1.73 1.50 7.21
CA PHE A 226 0.41 1.13 7.75
C PHE A 226 0.52 0.20 8.96
N GLY A 227 1.75 0.02 9.47
CA GLY A 227 2.02 -0.82 10.62
C GLY A 227 1.78 -2.30 10.33
N THR A 228 1.47 -3.01 11.41
CA THR A 228 1.26 -4.44 11.39
C THR A 228 -0.22 -4.77 11.27
N ILE A 229 -0.51 -5.74 10.42
CA ILE A 229 -1.82 -6.34 10.23
C ILE A 229 -1.75 -7.73 10.83
N THR A 230 -2.55 -8.00 11.83
CA THR A 230 -2.69 -9.34 12.39
C THR A 230 -3.97 -9.93 11.84
N ASN A 231 -3.87 -11.06 11.17
CA ASN A 231 -4.99 -11.82 10.67
C ASN A 231 -5.05 -13.14 11.47
N THR A 232 -6.22 -13.47 11.98
CA THR A 232 -6.43 -14.70 12.74
C THR A 232 -7.49 -15.53 12.04
N ASP A 233 -7.09 -16.67 11.51
CA ASP A 233 -7.98 -17.64 10.87
C ASP A 233 -8.24 -18.79 11.84
N THR A 234 -9.51 -19.09 12.08
CA THR A 234 -9.94 -20.20 12.95
C THR A 234 -10.63 -21.24 12.11
N ARG A 235 -10.06 -22.43 12.04
CA ARG A 235 -10.62 -23.56 11.29
C ARG A 235 -11.12 -24.62 12.24
N SER A 236 -12.34 -25.11 12.01
CA SER A 236 -12.90 -26.23 12.76
C SER A 236 -12.26 -27.54 12.30
N CYS A 237 -11.89 -28.37 13.25
CA CYS A 237 -11.42 -29.73 13.00
C CYS A 237 -12.55 -30.72 13.20
N ALA A 238 -12.48 -31.86 12.51
CA ALA A 238 -13.41 -32.98 12.77
C ALA A 238 -13.27 -33.51 14.21
N PRO A 239 -14.35 -33.99 14.81
CA PRO A 239 -14.34 -34.53 16.18
C PRO A 239 -13.26 -35.59 16.36
N GLY A 240 -12.42 -35.43 17.38
CA GLY A 240 -11.38 -36.40 17.72
C GLY A 240 -10.02 -36.17 17.03
N LEU A 241 -9.90 -35.25 16.08
CA LEU A 241 -8.65 -34.97 15.37
C LEU A 241 -7.89 -33.75 15.91
N CYS A 242 -8.59 -32.80 16.50
CA CYS A 242 -7.97 -31.67 17.19
C CYS A 242 -8.57 -31.51 18.60
N VAL A 243 -7.76 -31.15 19.59
CA VAL A 243 -8.20 -30.77 20.93
C VAL A 243 -7.45 -29.49 21.34
N PRO A 244 -8.15 -28.36 21.43
CA PRO A 244 -9.55 -28.11 21.16
C PRO A 244 -9.91 -28.29 19.68
N SER A 245 -11.18 -28.45 19.34
CA SER A 245 -11.67 -28.78 17.99
C SER A 245 -11.47 -27.66 16.94
N SER A 246 -10.49 -26.84 17.10
CA SER A 246 -10.17 -25.74 16.19
C SER A 246 -8.68 -25.50 16.06
N LEU A 247 -8.25 -25.16 14.84
CA LEU A 247 -6.93 -24.69 14.50
C LEU A 247 -6.97 -23.16 14.40
N VAL A 248 -6.15 -22.49 15.17
CA VAL A 248 -5.99 -21.02 15.10
C VAL A 248 -4.63 -20.70 14.45
N ILE A 249 -4.67 -20.02 13.32
CA ILE A 249 -3.50 -19.54 12.61
C ILE A 249 -3.48 -18.01 12.72
N THR A 250 -2.40 -17.47 13.23
CA THR A 250 -2.24 -16.01 13.33
C THR A 250 -1.09 -15.57 12.43
N ASP A 251 -1.41 -14.82 11.41
CA ASP A 251 -0.47 -14.24 10.49
C ASP A 251 -0.26 -12.75 10.82
N THR A 252 0.97 -12.32 10.78
CA THR A 252 1.35 -10.94 10.99
C THR A 252 1.96 -10.38 9.73
N LEU A 253 1.32 -9.37 9.15
CA LEU A 253 1.75 -8.73 7.91
C LEU A 253 2.10 -7.27 8.18
N ARG A 254 3.24 -6.80 7.72
CA ARG A 254 3.60 -5.38 7.75
C ARG A 254 3.52 -4.79 6.35
N LEU A 255 2.71 -3.72 6.20
CA LEU A 255 2.51 -3.06 4.92
C LEU A 255 3.21 -1.70 4.89
N ARG A 256 4.03 -1.51 3.86
CA ARG A 256 4.67 -0.23 3.52
C ARG A 256 4.45 0.09 2.05
N THR A 257 4.31 1.37 1.73
CA THR A 257 4.18 1.80 0.33
C THR A 257 5.11 2.96 0.02
N GLN A 258 5.62 2.95 -1.20
CA GLN A 258 6.40 4.03 -1.79
C GLN A 258 5.68 4.47 -3.07
N THR A 259 5.51 5.77 -3.24
CA THR A 259 4.75 6.31 -4.35
C THR A 259 5.56 7.43 -5.00
N ALA A 260 5.75 7.34 -6.31
CA ALA A 260 6.31 8.40 -7.12
C ALA A 260 5.26 8.85 -8.12
N THR A 261 4.92 10.14 -8.13
CA THR A 261 3.86 10.70 -8.98
C THR A 261 4.33 11.97 -9.68
N PHE A 262 3.81 12.15 -10.87
CA PHE A 262 3.84 13.39 -11.62
C PHE A 262 2.41 13.90 -11.78
N GLY A 263 2.18 15.19 -11.56
CA GLY A 263 0.83 15.74 -11.52
C GLY A 263 0.72 17.14 -12.08
N ILE A 264 -0.52 17.49 -12.40
CA ILE A 264 -0.90 18.84 -12.79
C ILE A 264 -2.08 19.30 -11.94
N ALA A 265 -2.07 20.56 -11.53
CA ALA A 265 -3.15 21.16 -10.79
C ALA A 265 -3.51 22.55 -11.33
N TYR A 266 -4.75 22.96 -11.08
CA TYR A 266 -5.21 24.30 -11.31
C TYR A 266 -5.49 24.97 -9.97
N LYS A 267 -4.90 26.15 -9.77
CA LYS A 267 -5.08 26.99 -8.59
C LYS A 267 -6.22 27.97 -8.83
N PHE A 268 -7.15 28.07 -7.88
CA PHE A 268 -8.26 28.99 -7.87
C PHE A 268 -7.93 30.21 -7.02
N GLY A 269 -8.46 31.36 -7.42
CA GLY A 269 -8.22 32.65 -6.76
C GLY A 269 -6.99 33.36 -7.30
N GLN A 270 -7.11 34.65 -7.33
CA GLN A 270 -5.99 35.60 -7.54
C GLN A 270 -5.56 36.13 -6.20
#